data_cefeb8f6f88eebc89a10c49aac1c2a22
#
_entry.id   cefeb8f6f88eebc89a10c49aac1c2a22
#
_cell.length_a   1.000
_cell.length_b   1.000
_cell.length_c   1.000
_cell.angle_alpha   90.00
_cell.angle_beta   90.00
_cell.angle_gamma   90.00
#
_symmetry.space_group_name_H-M   'P 1'
#
loop_
_entity.id
_entity.type
_entity.pdbx_description
1 polymer ?
#
loop_
_entity_poly.entity_id
_entity_poly.type
_entity_poly.pdbx_seq_one_letter_code
_entity_poly.pdbx_strand_id
1 'polypeptide(L)'
;SSRPVVVLAHGGGYIDLLDQKSPDIVELAIDLVKRGYVVMSLEYREESNPLSLLSEENMVKAVGRSLIDIRDATCSIMDTTINHGNPYKVDYNKVIVGGVSAGSVSFLHALFLDSLSWMPPQYQQWILQVEPNSQALLDNRYCGANVIGMINISGALLDTTWIQPNRNYPPMLSQHGTADP
;
A
#
# COMPACT_ATOMS: atom_id res chain seq x y z
N SER A 1 -24.38 -11.97 -2.11
CA SER A 1 -23.11 -12.45 -2.67
C SER A 1 -21.98 -11.56 -2.22
N SER A 2 -20.78 -12.13 -1.97
CA SER A 2 -19.58 -11.39 -1.67
C SER A 2 -19.07 -10.65 -2.92
N ARG A 3 -18.37 -9.54 -2.73
CA ARG A 3 -17.89 -8.63 -3.78
C ARG A 3 -16.39 -8.47 -3.71
N PRO A 4 -15.69 -8.25 -4.82
CA PRO A 4 -14.29 -7.88 -4.81
C PRO A 4 -14.08 -6.61 -3.97
N VAL A 5 -12.95 -6.52 -3.29
CA VAL A 5 -12.57 -5.33 -2.55
C VAL A 5 -11.38 -4.63 -3.21
N VAL A 6 -11.44 -3.31 -3.23
CA VAL A 6 -10.30 -2.45 -3.63
C VAL A 6 -9.83 -1.69 -2.40
N VAL A 7 -8.55 -1.83 -2.09
CA VAL A 7 -7.90 -1.15 -0.96
C VAL A 7 -7.01 -0.06 -1.54
N LEU A 8 -7.32 1.19 -1.23
CA LEU A 8 -6.68 2.38 -1.81
C LEU A 8 -5.98 3.21 -0.75
N ALA A 9 -4.78 3.69 -1.07
CA ALA A 9 -4.04 4.67 -0.28
C ALA A 9 -3.86 5.97 -1.07
N HIS A 10 -4.06 7.10 -0.38
CA HIS A 10 -3.96 8.44 -0.96
C HIS A 10 -2.51 8.85 -1.25
N GLY A 11 -2.33 9.92 -2.03
CA GLY A 11 -1.06 10.58 -2.25
C GLY A 11 -0.69 11.52 -1.10
N GLY A 12 0.25 12.44 -1.33
CA GLY A 12 0.63 13.46 -0.34
C GLY A 12 2.12 13.46 0.00
N GLY A 13 2.93 12.57 -0.62
CA GLY A 13 4.39 12.56 -0.42
C GLY A 13 4.82 12.20 1.00
N TYR A 14 3.99 11.48 1.76
CA TYR A 14 4.18 11.14 3.17
C TYR A 14 4.16 12.35 4.12
N ILE A 15 3.54 13.44 3.71
CA ILE A 15 3.37 14.67 4.49
C ILE A 15 1.90 14.79 4.84
N ASP A 16 1.58 15.19 6.07
CA ASP A 16 0.23 15.44 6.57
C ASP A 16 -0.44 16.63 5.86
N LEU A 17 -0.79 16.42 4.59
CA LEU A 17 -1.47 17.38 3.71
C LEU A 17 -2.74 16.81 3.08
N LEU A 18 -2.81 15.50 2.89
CA LEU A 18 -3.95 14.80 2.34
C LEU A 18 -4.37 13.70 3.33
N ASP A 19 -5.55 13.15 3.14
CA ASP A 19 -6.07 12.08 3.97
C ASP A 19 -6.88 11.08 3.13
N GLN A 20 -7.42 10.05 3.75
CA GLN A 20 -8.27 9.04 3.12
C GLN A 20 -9.54 9.62 2.45
N LYS A 21 -9.80 10.91 2.60
CA LYS A 21 -10.91 11.65 1.97
C LYS A 21 -10.43 12.62 0.89
N SER A 22 -9.15 12.56 0.51
CA SER A 22 -8.63 13.40 -0.55
C SER A 22 -9.37 13.16 -1.87
N PRO A 23 -9.61 14.19 -2.68
CA PRO A 23 -10.49 14.10 -3.86
C PRO A 23 -10.07 13.03 -4.87
N ASP A 24 -8.77 12.83 -5.08
CA ASP A 24 -8.21 11.85 -5.99
C ASP A 24 -8.63 10.41 -5.64
N ILE A 25 -8.63 10.07 -4.34
CA ILE A 25 -9.04 8.76 -3.86
C ILE A 25 -10.56 8.65 -3.76
N VAL A 26 -11.25 9.69 -3.32
CA VAL A 26 -12.71 9.67 -3.15
C VAL A 26 -13.42 9.50 -4.48
N GLU A 27 -13.00 10.21 -5.52
CA GLU A 27 -13.60 10.09 -6.86
C GLU A 27 -13.40 8.69 -7.43
N LEU A 28 -12.18 8.15 -7.33
CA LEU A 28 -11.89 6.77 -7.75
C LEU A 28 -12.71 5.76 -6.96
N ALA A 29 -12.82 5.92 -5.64
CA ALA A 29 -13.58 5.04 -4.77
C ALA A 29 -15.07 5.03 -5.12
N ILE A 30 -15.67 6.21 -5.36
CA ILE A 30 -17.07 6.34 -5.77
C ILE A 30 -17.33 5.62 -7.09
N ASP A 31 -16.44 5.78 -8.05
CA ASP A 31 -16.59 5.14 -9.35
C ASP A 31 -16.44 3.61 -9.30
N LEU A 32 -15.58 3.11 -8.43
CA LEU A 32 -15.45 1.66 -8.19
C LEU A 32 -16.69 1.10 -7.46
N VAL A 33 -17.19 1.82 -6.45
CA VAL A 33 -18.43 1.41 -5.73
C VAL A 33 -19.61 1.33 -6.69
N LYS A 34 -19.78 2.28 -7.60
CA LYS A 34 -20.83 2.24 -8.64
C LYS A 34 -20.73 1.01 -9.56
N ARG A 35 -19.54 0.45 -9.70
CA ARG A 35 -19.27 -0.78 -10.47
C ARG A 35 -19.40 -2.07 -9.65
N GLY A 36 -19.80 -1.96 -8.37
CA GLY A 36 -20.09 -3.10 -7.50
C GLY A 36 -18.94 -3.58 -6.62
N TYR A 37 -17.82 -2.88 -6.57
CA TYR A 37 -16.74 -3.17 -5.65
C TYR A 37 -17.07 -2.71 -4.22
N VAL A 38 -16.49 -3.36 -3.23
CA VAL A 38 -16.28 -2.76 -1.92
C VAL A 38 -15.00 -1.97 -1.99
N VAL A 39 -14.97 -0.75 -1.47
CA VAL A 39 -13.76 0.07 -1.49
C VAL A 39 -13.41 0.47 -0.05
N MET A 40 -12.15 0.31 0.29
CA MET A 40 -11.54 0.78 1.53
C MET A 40 -10.50 1.84 1.18
N SER A 41 -10.71 3.07 1.64
CA SER A 41 -9.73 4.15 1.56
C SER A 41 -8.95 4.19 2.87
N LEU A 42 -7.63 4.11 2.79
CA LEU A 42 -6.75 4.01 3.95
C LEU A 42 -6.19 5.35 4.35
N GLU A 43 -5.98 5.50 5.65
CA GLU A 43 -5.06 6.44 6.26
C GLU A 43 -3.78 5.72 6.64
N TYR A 44 -2.64 6.39 6.56
CA TYR A 44 -1.35 5.89 7.01
C TYR A 44 -0.56 7.02 7.69
N ARG A 45 0.39 6.67 8.55
CA ARG A 45 1.19 7.65 9.30
C ARG A 45 2.06 8.50 8.38
N GLU A 46 1.91 9.80 8.48
CA GLU A 46 2.61 10.80 7.71
C GLU A 46 3.52 11.66 8.60
N GLU A 47 4.37 12.47 7.98
CA GLU A 47 5.24 13.43 8.65
C GLU A 47 4.56 14.78 8.75
N SER A 48 4.45 15.30 9.98
CA SER A 48 3.88 16.64 10.21
C SER A 48 4.81 17.78 9.79
N ASN A 49 6.13 17.51 9.71
CA ASN A 49 7.12 18.47 9.26
C ASN A 49 7.68 18.07 7.88
N PRO A 50 7.27 18.76 6.80
CA PRO A 50 7.73 18.44 5.46
C PRO A 50 9.25 18.54 5.27
N LEU A 51 9.92 19.41 6.04
CA LEU A 51 11.37 19.55 5.95
C LEU A 51 12.12 18.31 6.49
N SER A 52 11.47 17.50 7.32
CA SER A 52 12.08 16.25 7.80
C SER A 52 12.33 15.27 6.66
N LEU A 53 11.48 15.26 5.62
CA LEU A 53 11.58 14.37 4.47
C LEU A 53 12.67 14.75 3.47
N LEU A 54 13.37 15.87 3.67
CA LEU A 54 14.61 16.19 2.93
C LEU A 54 15.76 15.27 3.37
N SER A 55 15.65 14.60 4.52
CA SER A 55 16.59 13.59 4.96
C SER A 55 16.20 12.23 4.36
N GLU A 56 17.16 11.56 3.72
CA GLU A 56 16.99 10.21 3.19
C GLU A 56 16.52 9.23 4.28
N GLU A 57 17.10 9.33 5.48
CA GLU A 57 16.69 8.52 6.63
C GLU A 57 15.21 8.66 6.95
N ASN A 58 14.72 9.88 7.05
CA ASN A 58 13.32 10.14 7.40
C ASN A 58 12.37 9.73 6.27
N MET A 59 12.78 9.88 5.02
CA MET A 59 12.00 9.39 3.87
C MET A 59 11.86 7.86 3.93
N VAL A 60 12.96 7.13 4.15
CA VAL A 60 12.93 5.67 4.28
C VAL A 60 12.07 5.23 5.47
N LYS A 61 12.16 5.94 6.60
CA LYS A 61 11.31 5.67 7.77
C LYS A 61 9.83 5.93 7.48
N ALA A 62 9.49 6.99 6.74
CA ALA A 62 8.12 7.29 6.36
C ALA A 62 7.53 6.22 5.43
N VAL A 63 8.28 5.80 4.41
CA VAL A 63 7.91 4.67 3.54
C VAL A 63 7.74 3.38 4.36
N GLY A 64 8.66 3.09 5.26
CA GLY A 64 8.57 1.90 6.13
C GLY A 64 7.31 1.89 6.99
N ARG A 65 6.97 3.01 7.64
CA ARG A 65 5.74 3.14 8.43
C ARG A 65 4.49 2.96 7.58
N SER A 66 4.41 3.66 6.44
CA SER A 66 3.25 3.56 5.57
C SER A 66 3.03 2.15 5.02
N LEU A 67 4.11 1.43 4.69
CA LEU A 67 4.04 0.04 4.24
C LEU A 67 3.40 -0.85 5.31
N ILE A 68 3.75 -0.66 6.57
CA ILE A 68 3.17 -1.41 7.69
C ILE A 68 1.70 -1.01 7.91
N ASP A 69 1.40 0.28 7.88
CA ASP A 69 0.03 0.78 8.09
C ASP A 69 -0.94 0.27 7.01
N ILE A 70 -0.56 0.30 5.73
CA ILE A 70 -1.41 -0.23 4.65
C ILE A 70 -1.59 -1.75 4.76
N ARG A 71 -0.55 -2.45 5.20
CA ARG A 71 -0.64 -3.88 5.49
C ARG A 71 -1.61 -4.14 6.64
N ASP A 72 -1.48 -3.42 7.75
CA ASP A 72 -2.34 -3.62 8.93
C ASP A 72 -3.79 -3.27 8.64
N ALA A 73 -4.05 -2.22 7.88
CA ALA A 73 -5.39 -1.88 7.42
C ALA A 73 -5.97 -2.96 6.49
N THR A 74 -5.17 -3.52 5.58
CA THR A 74 -5.60 -4.65 4.74
C THR A 74 -5.91 -5.89 5.59
N CYS A 75 -5.08 -6.17 6.59
CA CYS A 75 -5.33 -7.26 7.53
C CYS A 75 -6.60 -7.06 8.35
N SER A 76 -6.91 -5.84 8.77
CA SER A 76 -8.12 -5.53 9.53
C SER A 76 -9.39 -5.84 8.73
N ILE A 77 -9.44 -5.51 7.42
CA ILE A 77 -10.60 -5.86 6.60
C ILE A 77 -10.69 -7.38 6.38
N MET A 78 -9.55 -8.08 6.28
CA MET A 78 -9.53 -9.53 6.17
C MET A 78 -10.02 -10.19 7.46
N ASP A 79 -9.57 -9.73 8.62
CA ASP A 79 -10.03 -10.23 9.92
C ASP A 79 -11.54 -10.01 10.09
N THR A 80 -12.04 -8.82 9.78
CA THR A 80 -13.46 -8.48 9.81
C THR A 80 -14.27 -9.40 8.88
N THR A 81 -13.70 -9.77 7.73
CA THR A 81 -14.35 -10.65 6.76
C THR A 81 -14.38 -12.10 7.23
N ILE A 82 -13.30 -12.60 7.78
CA ILE A 82 -13.13 -14.01 8.13
C ILE A 82 -13.76 -14.32 9.50
N ASN A 83 -13.50 -13.47 10.49
CA ASN A 83 -13.78 -13.76 11.90
C ASN A 83 -15.01 -13.02 12.45
N HIS A 84 -15.50 -11.98 11.79
CA HIS A 84 -16.56 -11.11 12.29
C HIS A 84 -17.82 -11.07 11.39
N GLY A 85 -18.09 -12.19 10.68
CA GLY A 85 -19.35 -12.38 9.94
C GLY A 85 -19.45 -11.60 8.62
N ASN A 86 -18.36 -11.01 8.15
CA ASN A 86 -18.26 -10.33 6.85
C ASN A 86 -19.37 -9.26 6.62
N PRO A 87 -19.48 -8.25 7.47
CA PRO A 87 -20.56 -7.24 7.39
C PRO A 87 -20.53 -6.46 6.07
N TYR A 88 -19.36 -6.32 5.46
CA TYR A 88 -19.18 -5.60 4.19
C TYR A 88 -19.33 -6.50 2.95
N LYS A 89 -19.55 -7.80 3.14
CA LYS A 89 -19.69 -8.79 2.06
C LYS A 89 -18.48 -8.80 1.10
N VAL A 90 -17.28 -8.76 1.66
CA VAL A 90 -16.01 -8.82 0.93
C VAL A 90 -15.72 -10.25 0.48
N ASP A 91 -15.20 -10.40 -0.73
CA ASP A 91 -14.57 -11.62 -1.22
C ASP A 91 -13.04 -11.50 -1.07
N TYR A 92 -12.49 -12.07 0.00
CA TYR A 92 -11.06 -12.02 0.30
C TYR A 92 -10.17 -12.76 -0.72
N ASN A 93 -10.79 -13.54 -1.63
CA ASN A 93 -10.09 -14.14 -2.77
C ASN A 93 -9.98 -13.18 -3.97
N LYS A 94 -10.53 -11.97 -3.86
CA LYS A 94 -10.57 -10.97 -4.93
C LYS A 94 -10.24 -9.59 -4.40
N VAL A 95 -8.98 -9.43 -3.98
CA VAL A 95 -8.47 -8.17 -3.46
C VAL A 95 -7.66 -7.45 -4.53
N ILE A 96 -7.96 -6.18 -4.74
CA ILE A 96 -7.17 -5.27 -5.56
C ILE A 96 -6.57 -4.23 -4.60
N VAL A 97 -5.30 -3.95 -4.75
CA VAL A 97 -4.59 -2.95 -3.94
C VAL A 97 -4.10 -1.82 -4.84
N GLY A 98 -3.89 -0.65 -4.28
CA GLY A 98 -3.32 0.44 -5.08
C GLY A 98 -3.45 1.80 -4.43
N GLY A 99 -3.09 2.83 -5.18
CA GLY A 99 -3.14 4.19 -4.67
C GLY A 99 -2.61 5.21 -5.66
N VAL A 100 -2.40 6.41 -5.12
CA VAL A 100 -1.87 7.56 -5.85
C VAL A 100 -0.55 7.97 -5.21
N SER A 101 0.48 8.26 -6.01
CA SER A 101 1.78 8.80 -5.56
C SER A 101 2.35 8.01 -4.37
N ALA A 102 2.54 8.61 -3.20
CA ALA A 102 3.05 7.97 -1.99
C ALA A 102 2.29 6.69 -1.62
N GLY A 103 0.95 6.68 -1.71
CA GLY A 103 0.14 5.49 -1.47
C GLY A 103 0.43 4.37 -2.47
N SER A 104 0.64 4.72 -3.74
CA SER A 104 1.03 3.75 -4.76
C SER A 104 2.45 3.24 -4.54
N VAL A 105 3.40 4.11 -4.17
CA VAL A 105 4.77 3.71 -3.77
C VAL A 105 4.71 2.68 -2.66
N SER A 106 3.92 2.92 -1.61
CA SER A 106 3.77 2.01 -0.47
C SER A 106 3.24 0.63 -0.88
N PHE A 107 2.22 0.58 -1.74
CA PHE A 107 1.69 -0.69 -2.25
C PHE A 107 2.67 -1.41 -3.20
N LEU A 108 3.41 -0.69 -4.04
CA LEU A 108 4.46 -1.29 -4.86
C LEU A 108 5.53 -1.95 -3.99
N HIS A 109 6.00 -1.26 -2.95
CA HIS A 109 6.96 -1.82 -2.01
C HIS A 109 6.38 -3.04 -1.28
N ALA A 110 5.12 -2.97 -0.82
CA ALA A 110 4.45 -4.11 -0.20
C ALA A 110 4.30 -5.31 -1.16
N LEU A 111 4.16 -5.07 -2.46
CA LEU A 111 4.00 -6.12 -3.47
C LEU A 111 5.31 -6.78 -3.85
N PHE A 112 6.37 -6.01 -4.00
CA PHE A 112 7.64 -6.48 -4.57
C PHE A 112 8.73 -6.76 -3.54
N LEU A 113 8.72 -6.11 -2.36
CA LEU A 113 9.72 -6.32 -1.32
C LEU A 113 9.36 -7.56 -0.47
N ASP A 114 10.04 -8.68 -0.69
CA ASP A 114 9.80 -9.92 0.09
C ASP A 114 10.66 -9.98 1.36
N SER A 115 11.82 -9.33 1.34
CA SER A 115 12.72 -9.34 2.50
C SER A 115 13.38 -8.00 2.68
N LEU A 116 13.46 -7.55 3.93
CA LEU A 116 14.24 -6.36 4.27
C LEU A 116 15.72 -6.50 3.88
N SER A 117 16.24 -7.74 3.84
CA SER A 117 17.64 -8.00 3.44
C SER A 117 17.95 -7.61 2.00
N TRP A 118 16.96 -7.36 1.17
CA TRP A 118 17.13 -6.85 -0.20
C TRP A 118 17.43 -5.35 -0.23
N MET A 119 17.12 -4.64 0.86
CA MET A 119 17.45 -3.23 1.00
C MET A 119 18.90 -3.03 1.44
N PRO A 120 19.51 -1.87 1.15
CA PRO A 120 20.78 -1.49 1.75
C PRO A 120 20.78 -1.65 3.28
N PRO A 121 21.84 -2.14 3.90
CA PRO A 121 21.89 -2.39 5.37
C PRO A 121 21.49 -1.17 6.21
N GLN A 122 21.82 0.02 5.75
CA GLN A 122 21.43 1.29 6.40
C GLN A 122 19.91 1.50 6.40
N TYR A 123 19.22 1.20 5.29
CA TYR A 123 17.76 1.31 5.20
C TYR A 123 17.07 0.29 6.10
N GLN A 124 17.59 -0.94 6.16
CA GLN A 124 17.10 -1.96 7.09
C GLN A 124 17.14 -1.45 8.54
N GLN A 125 18.26 -0.85 8.95
CA GLN A 125 18.41 -0.31 10.29
C GLN A 125 17.40 0.81 10.58
N TRP A 126 17.19 1.72 9.64
CA TRP A 126 16.24 2.82 9.79
C TRP A 126 14.79 2.33 9.89
N ILE A 127 14.41 1.34 9.10
CA ILE A 127 13.07 0.75 9.18
C ILE A 127 12.87 0.02 10.51
N LEU A 128 13.86 -0.78 10.96
CA LEU A 128 13.78 -1.50 12.22
C LEU A 128 13.73 -0.59 13.45
N GLN A 129 14.21 0.66 13.36
CA GLN A 129 14.07 1.65 14.44
C GLN A 129 12.61 2.08 14.65
N VAL A 130 11.82 2.15 13.59
CA VAL A 130 10.42 2.60 13.64
C VAL A 130 9.44 1.43 13.66
N GLU A 131 9.83 0.29 13.08
CA GLU A 131 9.02 -0.93 13.01
C GLU A 131 9.90 -2.19 13.25
N PRO A 132 10.18 -2.53 14.51
CA PRO A 132 11.10 -3.63 14.86
C PRO A 132 10.68 -5.01 14.30
N ASN A 133 9.40 -5.21 14.04
CA ASN A 133 8.85 -6.47 13.53
C ASN A 133 8.62 -6.48 12.01
N SER A 134 9.18 -5.53 11.27
CA SER A 134 8.90 -5.31 9.84
C SER A 134 9.06 -6.57 8.99
N GLN A 135 10.07 -7.42 9.25
CA GLN A 135 10.23 -8.66 8.47
C GLN A 135 9.05 -9.62 8.67
N ALA A 136 8.63 -9.86 9.90
CA ALA A 136 7.48 -10.74 10.18
C ALA A 136 6.18 -10.17 9.57
N LEU A 137 6.07 -8.85 9.49
CA LEU A 137 4.94 -8.19 8.85
C LEU A 137 4.99 -8.34 7.32
N LEU A 138 6.15 -8.28 6.69
CA LEU A 138 6.31 -8.56 5.26
C LEU A 138 5.98 -10.01 4.92
N ASP A 139 6.34 -10.96 5.76
CA ASP A 139 6.07 -12.39 5.56
C ASP A 139 4.56 -12.69 5.53
N ASN A 140 3.74 -11.88 6.22
CA ASN A 140 2.27 -12.00 6.24
C ASN A 140 1.58 -10.72 5.73
N ARG A 141 2.06 -10.18 4.64
CA ARG A 141 1.71 -8.83 4.14
C ARG A 141 0.23 -8.60 3.81
N TYR A 142 -0.51 -9.62 3.52
CA TYR A 142 -1.93 -9.50 3.14
C TYR A 142 -2.86 -10.37 3.97
N CYS A 143 -2.38 -10.97 5.06
CA CYS A 143 -3.18 -11.76 6.02
C CYS A 143 -4.08 -12.81 5.35
N GLY A 144 -3.53 -13.54 4.39
CA GLY A 144 -4.25 -14.57 3.65
C GLY A 144 -5.15 -14.06 2.51
N ALA A 145 -5.19 -12.76 2.26
CA ALA A 145 -5.90 -12.23 1.11
C ALA A 145 -5.23 -12.63 -0.21
N ASN A 146 -6.04 -12.96 -1.21
CA ASN A 146 -5.56 -13.17 -2.57
C ASN A 146 -5.60 -11.85 -3.34
N VAL A 147 -4.43 -11.24 -3.56
CA VAL A 147 -4.30 -10.01 -4.36
C VAL A 147 -4.30 -10.37 -5.82
N ILE A 148 -5.35 -9.96 -6.53
CA ILE A 148 -5.60 -10.29 -7.94
C ILE A 148 -5.31 -9.13 -8.90
N GLY A 149 -4.98 -7.95 -8.40
CA GLY A 149 -4.67 -6.79 -9.23
C GLY A 149 -4.07 -5.64 -8.41
N MET A 150 -3.41 -4.73 -9.11
CA MET A 150 -2.88 -3.49 -8.54
C MET A 150 -3.22 -2.29 -9.41
N ILE A 151 -3.56 -1.18 -8.78
CA ILE A 151 -3.72 0.15 -9.39
C ILE A 151 -2.55 1.01 -8.97
N ASN A 152 -1.70 1.37 -9.93
CA ASN A 152 -0.55 2.24 -9.73
C ASN A 152 -0.75 3.58 -10.45
N ILE A 153 -0.97 4.65 -9.70
CA ILE A 153 -1.08 6.01 -10.25
C ILE A 153 0.09 6.83 -9.72
N SER A 154 1.04 7.16 -10.61
CA SER A 154 2.24 7.95 -10.30
C SER A 154 3.07 7.41 -9.13
N GLY A 155 3.13 6.09 -8.98
CA GLY A 155 3.97 5.43 -7.98
C GLY A 155 5.25 4.88 -8.58
N ALA A 156 6.28 4.74 -7.76
CA ALA A 156 7.59 4.23 -8.15
C ALA A 156 8.08 3.14 -7.19
N LEU A 157 8.91 2.25 -7.69
CA LEU A 157 9.61 1.25 -6.91
C LEU A 157 11.06 1.70 -6.72
N LEU A 158 11.57 1.62 -5.49
CA LEU A 158 12.94 2.04 -5.16
C LEU A 158 13.99 1.26 -5.95
N ASP A 159 13.78 -0.05 -6.11
CA ASP A 159 14.72 -0.93 -6.79
C ASP A 159 13.98 -2.00 -7.61
N THR A 160 14.17 -1.99 -8.91
CA THR A 160 13.55 -2.94 -9.83
C THR A 160 14.10 -4.36 -9.72
N THR A 161 15.24 -4.56 -9.06
CA THR A 161 15.79 -5.90 -8.79
C THR A 161 14.93 -6.73 -7.84
N TRP A 162 13.99 -6.10 -7.11
CA TRP A 162 13.00 -6.80 -6.28
C TRP A 162 11.94 -7.52 -7.11
N ILE A 163 11.81 -7.19 -8.39
CA ILE A 163 10.90 -7.88 -9.30
C ILE A 163 11.54 -9.22 -9.70
N GLN A 164 11.09 -10.29 -9.08
CA GLN A 164 11.65 -11.63 -9.31
C GLN A 164 11.05 -12.27 -10.57
N PRO A 165 11.86 -12.67 -11.57
CA PRO A 165 11.37 -13.14 -12.88
C PRO A 165 10.52 -14.42 -12.79
N ASN A 166 10.71 -15.23 -11.76
CA ASN A 166 10.02 -16.52 -11.57
C ASN A 166 8.80 -16.42 -10.64
N ARG A 167 8.45 -15.22 -10.19
CA ARG A 167 7.28 -14.98 -9.33
C ARG A 167 6.08 -14.54 -10.16
N ASN A 168 4.93 -15.09 -9.82
CA ASN A 168 3.67 -14.67 -10.43
C ASN A 168 3.13 -13.45 -9.66
N TYR A 169 3.22 -12.27 -10.27
CA TYR A 169 2.64 -11.04 -9.74
C TYR A 169 1.24 -10.81 -10.30
N PRO A 170 0.36 -10.16 -9.53
CA PRO A 170 -0.94 -9.77 -10.07
C PRO A 170 -0.79 -8.75 -11.21
N PRO A 171 -1.71 -8.75 -12.19
CA PRO A 171 -1.73 -7.73 -13.23
C PRO A 171 -1.81 -6.33 -12.62
N MET A 172 -1.16 -5.36 -13.26
CA MET A 172 -1.09 -3.99 -12.81
C MET A 172 -1.63 -3.03 -13.87
N LEU A 173 -2.52 -2.13 -13.44
CA LEU A 173 -2.88 -0.94 -14.20
C LEU A 173 -1.98 0.20 -13.72
N SER A 174 -1.10 0.70 -14.59
CA SER A 174 -0.22 1.82 -14.30
C SER A 174 -0.60 3.06 -15.12
N GLN A 175 -0.63 4.20 -14.45
CA GLN A 175 -0.80 5.51 -15.07
C GLN A 175 0.23 6.49 -14.50
N HIS A 176 0.97 7.15 -15.41
CA HIS A 176 1.96 8.18 -15.08
C HIS A 176 1.79 9.37 -16.02
N GLY A 177 2.11 10.55 -15.54
CA GLY A 177 2.29 11.72 -16.38
C GLY A 177 3.53 11.57 -17.27
N THR A 178 3.51 12.13 -18.47
CA THR A 178 4.66 12.07 -19.40
C THR A 178 5.87 12.85 -18.92
N ALA A 179 5.72 13.72 -17.93
CA ALA A 179 6.76 14.50 -17.27
C ALA A 179 6.96 14.11 -15.80
N ASP A 180 6.37 13.01 -15.37
CA ASP A 180 6.56 12.44 -14.03
C ASP A 180 7.97 11.80 -13.98
N PRO A 181 8.85 12.19 -13.03
CA PRO A 181 10.24 11.75 -12.97
C PRO A 181 10.41 10.24 -12.71
#